data_baab024adea9453e34065cf01b2cf1d4
#
_entry.id   baab024adea9453e34065cf01b2cf1d4
#
_cell.length_a   1.000
_cell.length_b   1.000
_cell.length_c   1.000
_cell.angle_alpha   90.00
_cell.angle_beta   90.00
_cell.angle_gamma   90.00
#
_symmetry.space_group_name_H-M   'P 1'
#
loop_
_entity.id
_entity.type
_entity.pdbx_description
1 polymer ?
#
loop_
_entity_poly.entity_id
_entity_poly.type
_entity_poly.pdbx_seq_one_letter_code
_entity_poly.pdbx_strand_id
1 'polypeptide(L)'
;MQDERSSCNGRILISTFSDEQSLINLSKTLIVEKKLCACVNYTKINSLYIWESELKQEEEFIAFFKTTSSCVPTLKAEILAHHPYKLPEIIIIKMDDVSSEYLSWIINNTHKNTPNL
;
A
#
# COMPACT_ATOMS: atom_id res chain seq x y z
N MET A 1 -15.90 5.66 -21.03
CA MET A 1 -15.47 6.00 -19.67
C MET A 1 -15.48 4.76 -18.81
N GLN A 2 -14.45 4.60 -18.03
CA GLN A 2 -14.29 3.39 -17.24
C GLN A 2 -14.99 3.51 -15.90
N ASP A 3 -15.72 2.46 -15.53
CA ASP A 3 -16.35 2.37 -14.21
C ASP A 3 -15.27 2.20 -13.15
N GLU A 4 -15.32 2.99 -12.07
CA GLU A 4 -14.38 2.85 -10.97
C GLU A 4 -14.44 1.47 -10.33
N ARG A 5 -15.58 0.79 -10.43
CA ARG A 5 -15.73 -0.54 -9.85
C ARG A 5 -15.23 -1.65 -10.76
N SER A 6 -14.65 -1.29 -11.88
CA SER A 6 -13.97 -2.25 -12.73
C SER A 6 -12.72 -2.76 -12.01
N SER A 7 -12.43 -4.06 -12.12
CA SER A 7 -11.27 -4.66 -11.47
C SER A 7 -9.97 -3.97 -11.87
N CYS A 8 -9.93 -3.32 -13.05
CA CYS A 8 -8.74 -2.61 -13.48
C CYS A 8 -8.39 -1.42 -12.58
N ASN A 9 -9.29 -1.02 -11.70
CA ASN A 9 -9.03 0.10 -10.78
C ASN A 9 -8.50 -0.35 -9.42
N GLY A 10 -8.55 -1.63 -9.11
CA GLY A 10 -8.00 -2.14 -7.86
C GLY A 10 -6.49 -2.23 -7.91
N ARG A 11 -5.83 -1.84 -6.82
CA ARG A 11 -4.37 -1.88 -6.73
C ARG A 11 -3.94 -2.36 -5.36
N ILE A 12 -2.78 -3.01 -5.33
CA ILE A 12 -2.14 -3.38 -4.07
C ILE A 12 -0.74 -2.78 -4.10
N LEU A 13 -0.42 -1.99 -3.10
CA LEU A 13 0.94 -1.49 -2.91
C LEU A 13 1.61 -2.38 -1.88
N ILE A 14 2.79 -2.90 -2.21
CA ILE A 14 3.56 -3.76 -1.34
C ILE A 14 4.80 -3.00 -0.87
N SER A 15 5.05 -3.05 0.44
CA SER A 15 6.25 -2.48 1.03
C SER A 15 6.67 -3.33 2.23
N THR A 16 7.90 -3.15 2.69
CA THR A 16 8.41 -3.86 3.86
C THR A 16 8.90 -2.85 4.89
N PHE A 17 8.79 -3.22 6.16
CA PHE A 17 9.12 -2.36 7.30
C PHE A 17 9.88 -3.16 8.34
N SER A 18 10.81 -2.51 9.02
CA SER A 18 11.58 -3.19 10.09
C SER A 18 10.87 -3.16 11.44
N ASP A 19 9.93 -2.24 11.63
CA ASP A 19 9.29 -2.02 12.92
C ASP A 19 7.78 -2.14 12.79
N GLU A 20 7.21 -3.07 13.56
CA GLU A 20 5.77 -3.32 13.49
C GLU A 20 4.95 -2.12 13.94
N GLN A 21 5.36 -1.48 15.03
CA GLN A 21 4.57 -0.36 15.56
C GLN A 21 4.54 0.82 14.60
N SER A 22 5.67 1.10 13.96
CA SER A 22 5.71 2.16 12.95
C SER A 22 4.78 1.85 11.79
N LEU A 23 4.77 0.59 11.35
CA LEU A 23 3.86 0.16 10.28
C LEU A 23 2.40 0.34 10.70
N ILE A 24 2.07 -0.08 11.92
CA ILE A 24 0.70 0.06 12.42
C ILE A 24 0.29 1.52 12.48
N ASN A 25 1.16 2.37 13.02
CA ASN A 25 0.84 3.79 13.16
C ASN A 25 0.63 4.46 11.80
N LEU A 26 1.51 4.17 10.85
CA LEU A 26 1.38 4.71 9.50
C LEU A 26 0.10 4.21 8.85
N SER A 27 -0.19 2.91 9.00
CA SER A 27 -1.38 2.30 8.40
C SER A 27 -2.66 2.95 8.94
N LYS A 28 -2.71 3.20 10.25
CA LYS A 28 -3.88 3.85 10.84
C LYS A 28 -4.10 5.25 10.25
N THR A 29 -3.02 6.00 10.09
CA THR A 29 -3.11 7.33 9.47
C THR A 29 -3.61 7.23 8.03
N LEU A 30 -3.07 6.30 7.27
CA LEU A 30 -3.43 6.15 5.87
C LEU A 30 -4.86 5.68 5.68
N ILE A 31 -5.35 4.83 6.58
CA ILE A 31 -6.72 4.31 6.50
C ILE A 31 -7.73 5.32 7.04
N VAL A 32 -7.49 5.82 8.24
CA VAL A 32 -8.51 6.59 8.97
C VAL A 32 -8.49 8.06 8.59
N GLU A 33 -7.32 8.66 8.60
CA GLU A 33 -7.23 10.12 8.40
C GLU A 33 -7.17 10.49 6.93
N LYS A 34 -6.32 9.82 6.18
CA LYS A 34 -6.08 10.19 4.79
C LYS A 34 -6.90 9.39 3.79
N LYS A 35 -7.44 8.27 4.21
CA LYS A 35 -8.30 7.42 3.38
C LYS A 35 -7.66 7.09 2.04
N LEU A 36 -6.38 6.76 2.08
CA LEU A 36 -5.61 6.44 0.89
C LEU A 36 -5.55 4.95 0.61
N CYS A 37 -5.97 4.13 1.58
CA CYS A 37 -6.14 2.70 1.38
C CYS A 37 -7.25 2.23 2.29
N ALA A 38 -7.90 1.15 1.89
CA ALA A 38 -9.05 0.63 2.65
C ALA A 38 -8.63 -0.39 3.69
N CYS A 39 -7.52 -1.07 3.46
CA CYS A 39 -7.10 -2.19 4.28
C CYS A 39 -5.60 -2.36 4.15
N VAL A 40 -4.96 -2.70 5.27
CA VAL A 40 -3.55 -3.08 5.27
C VAL A 40 -3.46 -4.44 5.92
N ASN A 41 -2.97 -5.42 5.17
CA ASN A 41 -2.63 -6.73 5.72
C ASN A 41 -1.12 -6.78 5.86
N TYR A 42 -0.63 -7.38 6.92
CA TYR A 42 0.82 -7.50 7.06
C TYR A 42 1.18 -8.78 7.82
N THR A 43 2.40 -9.22 7.63
CA THR A 43 2.93 -10.36 8.36
C THR A 43 4.45 -10.24 8.48
N LYS A 44 4.98 -10.95 9.45
CA LYS A 44 6.42 -11.00 9.65
C LYS A 44 7.04 -11.96 8.65
N ILE A 45 8.17 -11.55 8.07
CA ILE A 45 8.89 -12.36 7.10
C ILE A 45 10.39 -12.33 7.39
N ASN A 46 11.12 -13.24 6.77
CA ASN A 46 12.58 -13.22 6.73
C ASN A 46 12.98 -12.85 5.31
N SER A 47 13.87 -11.88 5.18
CA SER A 47 14.33 -11.38 3.89
C SER A 47 15.81 -11.65 3.70
N LEU A 48 16.17 -12.15 2.53
CA LEU A 48 17.56 -12.36 2.12
C LEU A 48 17.80 -11.48 0.89
N TYR A 49 18.85 -10.66 0.94
CA TYR A 49 19.11 -9.73 -0.15
C TYR A 49 20.55 -9.23 -0.09
N ILE A 50 20.99 -8.65 -1.19
CA ILE A 50 22.31 -8.03 -1.27
C ILE A 50 22.18 -6.54 -1.01
N TRP A 51 22.99 -6.06 -0.09
CA TRP A 51 23.08 -4.62 0.20
C TRP A 51 24.56 -4.28 0.39
N GLU A 52 25.03 -3.31 -0.40
CA GLU A 52 26.43 -2.88 -0.36
C GLU A 52 27.40 -4.06 -0.49
N SER A 53 27.12 -4.93 -1.45
CA SER A 53 27.91 -6.10 -1.82
C SER A 53 27.92 -7.21 -0.76
N GLU A 54 27.07 -7.12 0.24
CA GLU A 54 26.98 -8.15 1.28
C GLU A 54 25.61 -8.79 1.29
N LEU A 55 25.59 -10.09 1.60
CA LEU A 55 24.34 -10.80 1.82
C LEU A 55 23.79 -10.43 3.19
N LYS A 56 22.56 -9.93 3.20
CA LYS A 56 21.86 -9.62 4.44
C LYS A 56 20.73 -10.63 4.65
N GLN A 57 20.47 -10.94 5.91
CA GLN A 57 19.35 -11.75 6.30
C GLN A 57 18.69 -11.05 7.48
N GLU A 58 17.46 -10.57 7.29
CA GLU A 58 16.81 -9.74 8.29
C GLU A 58 15.34 -10.09 8.40
N GLU A 59 14.79 -9.89 9.60
CA GLU A 59 13.36 -9.96 9.79
C GLU A 59 12.72 -8.64 9.40
N GLU A 60 11.59 -8.72 8.71
CA GLU A 60 10.84 -7.55 8.31
C GLU A 60 9.35 -7.86 8.44
N PHE A 61 8.54 -6.82 8.22
CA PHE A 61 7.09 -6.96 8.09
C PHE A 61 6.72 -6.56 6.69
N ILE A 62 6.15 -7.48 5.92
CA ILE A 62 5.64 -7.15 4.59
C ILE A 62 4.20 -6.69 4.74
N ALA A 63 3.87 -5.61 4.04
CA ALA A 63 2.54 -5.03 4.12
C ALA A 63 1.92 -4.89 2.74
N PHE A 64 0.62 -5.17 2.67
CA PHE A 64 -0.18 -5.08 1.46
C PHE A 64 -1.24 -4.01 1.68
N PHE A 65 -1.07 -2.87 1.00
CA PHE A 65 -1.99 -1.73 1.10
C PHE A 65 -2.98 -1.83 -0.04
N LYS A 66 -4.24 -2.12 0.27
CA LYS A 66 -5.27 -2.31 -0.75
C LYS A 66 -5.94 -0.99 -1.04
N THR A 67 -5.91 -0.58 -2.29
CA THR A 67 -6.30 0.76 -2.69
C THR A 67 -6.84 0.77 -4.12
N THR A 68 -7.01 1.95 -4.67
CA THR A 68 -7.46 2.14 -6.03
C THR A 68 -6.40 2.86 -6.84
N SER A 69 -6.49 2.76 -8.16
CA SER A 69 -5.53 3.40 -9.04
C SER A 69 -5.46 4.92 -8.82
N SER A 70 -6.57 5.55 -8.52
CA SER A 70 -6.58 7.01 -8.31
C SER A 70 -5.86 7.42 -7.03
N CYS A 71 -5.78 6.54 -6.04
CA CYS A 71 -5.10 6.86 -4.77
C CYS A 71 -3.61 6.55 -4.80
N VAL A 72 -3.14 5.74 -5.75
CA VAL A 72 -1.77 5.25 -5.75
C VAL A 72 -0.72 6.38 -5.71
N PRO A 73 -0.81 7.43 -6.52
CA PRO A 73 0.26 8.44 -6.47
C PRO A 73 0.41 9.07 -5.08
N THR A 74 -0.70 9.42 -4.45
CA THR A 74 -0.66 10.03 -3.11
C THR A 74 -0.25 9.03 -2.05
N LEU A 75 -0.77 7.80 -2.14
CA LEU A 75 -0.39 6.74 -1.19
C LEU A 75 1.11 6.48 -1.25
N LYS A 76 1.64 6.36 -2.46
CA LYS A 76 3.06 6.12 -2.66
C LYS A 76 3.89 7.26 -2.06
N ALA A 77 3.48 8.50 -2.31
CA ALA A 77 4.20 9.66 -1.79
C ALA A 77 4.18 9.68 -0.25
N GLU A 78 3.05 9.35 0.35
CA GLU A 78 2.93 9.34 1.81
C GLU A 78 3.81 8.25 2.42
N ILE A 79 3.80 7.07 1.83
CA ILE A 79 4.63 5.98 2.35
C ILE A 79 6.11 6.36 2.24
N LEU A 80 6.53 6.89 1.09
CA LEU A 80 7.92 7.29 0.90
C LEU A 80 8.34 8.38 1.89
N ALA A 81 7.44 9.32 2.18
CA ALA A 81 7.75 10.42 3.09
C ALA A 81 7.98 9.95 4.53
N HIS A 82 7.36 8.84 4.92
CA HIS A 82 7.41 8.35 6.29
C HIS A 82 8.18 7.06 6.46
N HIS A 83 8.76 6.55 5.38
CA HIS A 83 9.47 5.28 5.43
C HIS A 83 10.88 5.48 5.99
N PRO A 84 11.31 4.65 6.96
CA PRO A 84 12.63 4.82 7.55
C PRO A 84 13.78 4.31 6.68
N TYR A 85 13.49 3.48 5.68
CA TYR A 85 14.54 2.91 4.85
C TYR A 85 15.08 3.92 3.85
N LYS A 86 16.38 3.81 3.59
CA LYS A 86 17.03 4.61 2.56
C LYS A 86 16.50 4.25 1.17
N LEU A 87 16.23 2.96 0.97
CA LEU A 87 15.69 2.45 -0.30
C LEU A 87 14.49 1.55 0.02
N PRO A 88 13.30 2.13 0.20
CA PRO A 88 12.14 1.30 0.52
C PRO A 88 11.63 0.53 -0.69
N GLU A 89 11.10 -0.66 -0.41
CA GLU A 89 10.42 -1.44 -1.43
C GLU A 89 9.04 -0.80 -1.69
N ILE A 90 8.77 -0.46 -2.93
CA ILE A 90 7.46 0.03 -3.36
C ILE A 90 7.10 -0.69 -4.65
N ILE A 91 6.16 -1.61 -4.55
CA ILE A 91 5.69 -2.38 -5.71
C ILE A 91 4.19 -2.17 -5.82
N ILE A 92 3.73 -1.83 -7.02
CA ILE A 92 2.30 -1.64 -7.28
C ILE A 92 1.84 -2.81 -8.13
N ILE A 93 0.84 -3.53 -7.65
CA ILE A 93 0.25 -4.65 -8.38
C ILE A 93 -1.17 -4.28 -8.76
N LYS A 94 -1.50 -4.46 -10.02
CA LYS A 94 -2.86 -4.30 -10.51
C LYS A 94 -3.65 -5.56 -10.17
N MET A 95 -4.85 -5.38 -9.62
CA MET A 95 -5.74 -6.52 -9.40
C MET A 95 -6.30 -6.95 -10.75
N ASP A 96 -5.92 -8.15 -11.18
CA ASP A 96 -6.39 -8.68 -12.45
C ASP A 96 -7.88 -8.98 -12.37
N ASP A 97 -8.33 -9.51 -11.24
CA ASP A 97 -9.72 -9.80 -11.00
C ASP A 97 -9.99 -9.61 -9.51
N VAL A 98 -11.15 -9.10 -9.18
CA VAL A 98 -11.57 -8.89 -7.80
C VAL A 98 -13.09 -8.87 -7.80
N SER A 99 -13.71 -9.44 -6.75
CA SER A 99 -15.16 -9.41 -6.67
C SER A 99 -15.66 -7.98 -6.65
N SER A 100 -16.75 -7.72 -7.36
CA SER A 100 -17.27 -6.35 -7.48
C SER A 100 -17.67 -5.78 -6.12
N GLU A 101 -18.17 -6.62 -5.22
CA GLU A 101 -18.57 -6.18 -3.89
C GLU A 101 -17.37 -5.76 -3.07
N TYR A 102 -16.29 -6.51 -3.14
CA TYR A 102 -15.07 -6.17 -2.40
C TYR A 102 -14.43 -4.90 -2.96
N LEU A 103 -14.38 -4.78 -4.27
CA LEU A 103 -13.84 -3.57 -4.89
C LEU A 103 -14.67 -2.34 -4.52
N SER A 104 -15.99 -2.48 -4.49
CA SER A 104 -16.86 -1.39 -4.04
C SER A 104 -16.53 -0.99 -2.62
N TRP A 105 -16.26 -1.96 -1.75
CA TRP A 105 -15.88 -1.67 -0.37
C TRP A 105 -14.56 -0.89 -0.33
N ILE A 106 -13.58 -1.27 -1.15
CA ILE A 106 -12.32 -0.53 -1.21
C ILE A 106 -12.57 0.91 -1.65
N ILE A 107 -13.35 1.08 -2.71
CA ILE A 107 -13.64 2.40 -3.26
C ILE A 107 -14.36 3.27 -2.24
N ASN A 108 -15.33 2.69 -1.54
CA ASN A 108 -16.13 3.45 -0.58
C ASN A 108 -15.33 3.87 0.66
N ASN A 109 -14.20 3.25 0.91
CA ASN A 109 -13.35 3.54 2.06
C ASN A 109 -12.08 4.29 1.69
N THR A 110 -11.98 4.79 0.48
CA THR A 110 -10.84 5.59 0.05
C THR A 110 -11.34 6.92 -0.53
N HIS A 111 -10.47 7.92 -0.46
CA HIS A 111 -10.76 9.19 -1.11
C HIS A 111 -10.71 8.99 -2.60
N LYS A 112 -11.63 9.64 -3.28
CA LYS A 112 -11.49 9.81 -4.70
C LYS A 112 -10.48 10.92 -4.90
N ASN A 113 -9.45 10.62 -5.67
CA ASN A 113 -8.42 11.59 -5.95
C ASN A 113 -8.89 12.48 -7.10
N THR A 114 -9.94 13.26 -6.83
CA THR A 114 -10.49 14.15 -7.82
C THR A 114 -10.00 15.56 -7.56
N PRO A 115 -9.97 16.40 -8.59
CA PRO A 115 -9.66 17.80 -8.40
C PRO A 115 -10.59 18.36 -7.36
N ASN A 116 -10.07 19.27 -6.59
CA ASN A 116 -10.85 19.89 -5.57
C ASN A 116 -12.04 20.62 -6.20
N LEU A 117 -13.13 20.44 -5.58
CA LEU A 117 -14.36 21.02 -6.07
C LEU A 117 -14.61 22.37 -5.47
#